data_0081364bfbd9921b6b1666e70ad64f7c
#
_entry.id   0081364bfbd9921b6b1666e70ad64f7c
#
_cell.length_a   1.000
_cell.length_b   1.000
_cell.length_c   1.000
_cell.angle_alpha   90.00
_cell.angle_beta   90.00
_cell.angle_gamma   90.00
#
_symmetry.space_group_name_H-M   'P 1'
#
loop_
_entity.id
_entity.type
_entity.pdbx_description
1 polymer ?
#
loop_
_entity_poly.entity_id
_entity_poly.type
_entity_poly.pdbx_seq_one_letter_code
_entity_poly.pdbx_strand_id
1 'polypeptide(L)'
;MSVEEKLKELKEKGIPVYSISRLNTFHSCPYEYYKTYIEGERGKNNVYGVMGTFIHDNIENIYRGVSTTEEFKKNFTDKLIELDMLNITFPSDSIRWNWVKDVGHFIDHFKPVKTKMAIETLILFQINGIYLQGYIDAIVPSEKGYPYVNIIDWKTSSKYNGKKLLEAGRQLVLYKLGLEAMTNYKVDKVMWNMIKYVNVCWKLKNGKIKKKMCSRGKWIKEMKNQLLRDLQRLSLPEFEIEFLMDQAIEENDITHLPKEIRDKYWLEECFVEYEITDEIIAEFVKYVTDTVKEIESRGTDPENWQPIEINNKTSFYCNHLCSHRDTCPARKAFLEANSDKFEEKEKEEDEFSVLFG
;
A
#
# COMPACT_ATOMS: atom_id res chain seq x y z
N MET A 1 -24.96 -20.05 -9.70
CA MET A 1 -23.56 -20.11 -10.17
C MET A 1 -22.74 -19.20 -9.30
N SER A 2 -21.71 -19.70 -8.65
CA SER A 2 -20.82 -18.87 -7.83
C SER A 2 -19.97 -17.93 -8.72
N VAL A 3 -19.31 -16.96 -8.09
CA VAL A 3 -18.42 -16.04 -8.84
C VAL A 3 -17.24 -16.79 -9.42
N GLU A 4 -16.69 -17.74 -8.67
CA GLU A 4 -15.58 -18.59 -9.08
C GLU A 4 -15.98 -19.49 -10.29
N GLU A 5 -17.17 -20.07 -10.25
CA GLU A 5 -17.73 -20.84 -11.37
C GLU A 5 -17.84 -19.98 -12.63
N LYS A 6 -18.32 -18.73 -12.47
CA LYS A 6 -18.40 -17.79 -13.60
C LYS A 6 -17.05 -17.39 -14.15
N LEU A 7 -16.06 -17.14 -13.30
CA LEU A 7 -14.69 -16.87 -13.74
C LEU A 7 -14.09 -18.03 -14.53
N LYS A 8 -14.33 -19.26 -14.08
CA LYS A 8 -13.88 -20.47 -14.78
C LYS A 8 -14.54 -20.59 -16.17
N GLU A 9 -15.85 -20.36 -16.23
CA GLU A 9 -16.60 -20.37 -17.51
C GLU A 9 -16.02 -19.32 -18.48
N LEU A 10 -15.79 -18.09 -18.02
CA LEU A 10 -15.22 -17.02 -18.85
C LEU A 10 -13.84 -17.37 -19.38
N LYS A 11 -12.99 -17.95 -18.53
CA LYS A 11 -11.66 -18.42 -18.92
C LYS A 11 -11.72 -19.53 -19.97
N GLU A 12 -12.62 -20.52 -19.79
CA GLU A 12 -12.82 -21.63 -20.75
C GLU A 12 -13.33 -21.12 -22.12
N LYS A 13 -14.10 -20.04 -22.13
CA LYS A 13 -14.57 -19.37 -23.35
C LYS A 13 -13.56 -18.40 -23.97
N GLY A 14 -12.39 -18.21 -23.36
CA GLY A 14 -11.40 -17.25 -23.82
C GLY A 14 -11.83 -15.77 -23.66
N ILE A 15 -12.84 -15.51 -22.81
CA ILE A 15 -13.33 -14.14 -22.55
C ILE A 15 -12.42 -13.47 -21.51
N PRO A 16 -11.76 -12.36 -21.85
CA PRO A 16 -10.84 -11.70 -20.93
C PRO A 16 -11.58 -11.08 -19.72
N VAL A 17 -11.00 -11.23 -18.53
CA VAL A 17 -11.43 -10.56 -17.32
C VAL A 17 -10.30 -9.66 -16.85
N TYR A 18 -10.63 -8.41 -16.55
CA TYR A 18 -9.64 -7.40 -16.18
C TYR A 18 -9.71 -7.08 -14.70
N SER A 19 -8.57 -6.74 -14.10
CA SER A 19 -8.46 -6.13 -12.78
C SER A 19 -7.82 -4.74 -12.91
N ILE A 20 -7.94 -3.90 -11.89
CA ILE A 20 -7.25 -2.59 -11.90
C ILE A 20 -5.74 -2.77 -11.98
N SER A 21 -5.16 -3.74 -11.30
CA SER A 21 -3.73 -4.04 -11.40
C SER A 21 -3.33 -4.42 -12.83
N ARG A 22 -4.13 -5.23 -13.53
CA ARG A 22 -3.89 -5.57 -14.93
C ARG A 22 -3.91 -4.34 -15.85
N LEU A 23 -4.92 -3.46 -15.70
CA LEU A 23 -5.01 -2.23 -16.49
C LEU A 23 -3.87 -1.25 -16.15
N ASN A 24 -3.51 -1.13 -14.88
CA ASN A 24 -2.39 -0.31 -14.44
C ASN A 24 -1.04 -0.81 -14.97
N THR A 25 -0.83 -2.13 -15.05
CA THR A 25 0.38 -2.70 -15.67
C THR A 25 0.53 -2.25 -17.11
N PHE A 26 -0.56 -2.23 -17.89
CA PHE A 26 -0.54 -1.75 -19.27
C PHE A 26 -0.07 -0.30 -19.36
N HIS A 27 -0.60 0.58 -18.50
CA HIS A 27 -0.20 1.99 -18.48
C HIS A 27 1.19 2.22 -17.90
N SER A 28 1.65 1.34 -17.01
CA SER A 28 3.00 1.41 -16.47
C SER A 28 4.04 1.00 -17.51
N CYS A 29 3.80 -0.10 -18.21
CA CYS A 29 4.67 -0.57 -19.29
C CYS A 29 3.95 -1.57 -20.21
N PRO A 30 3.69 -1.23 -21.48
CA PRO A 30 3.08 -2.16 -22.43
C PRO A 30 3.87 -3.47 -22.60
N TYR A 31 5.20 -3.42 -22.57
CA TYR A 31 6.04 -4.62 -22.63
C TYR A 31 5.81 -5.56 -21.44
N GLU A 32 5.74 -5.03 -20.21
CA GLU A 32 5.44 -5.84 -19.03
C GLU A 32 4.04 -6.46 -19.11
N TYR A 33 3.06 -5.70 -19.60
CA TYR A 33 1.72 -6.24 -19.84
C TYR A 33 1.74 -7.41 -20.82
N TYR A 34 2.43 -7.25 -21.94
CA TYR A 34 2.55 -8.27 -22.98
C TYR A 34 3.15 -9.55 -22.41
N LYS A 35 4.31 -9.45 -21.76
CA LYS A 35 5.00 -10.58 -21.14
C LYS A 35 4.12 -11.32 -20.12
N THR A 36 3.45 -10.54 -19.24
CA THR A 36 2.66 -11.11 -18.15
C THR A 36 1.33 -11.71 -18.62
N TYR A 37 0.58 -10.97 -19.45
CA TYR A 37 -0.83 -11.30 -19.72
C TYR A 37 -1.10 -11.88 -21.12
N ILE A 38 -0.19 -11.73 -22.07
CA ILE A 38 -0.32 -12.28 -23.41
C ILE A 38 0.57 -13.49 -23.57
N GLU A 39 1.85 -13.40 -23.24
CA GLU A 39 2.75 -14.55 -23.25
C GLU A 39 2.59 -15.46 -22.01
N GLY A 40 2.04 -14.95 -20.91
CA GLY A 40 1.85 -15.70 -19.67
C GLY A 40 3.13 -15.96 -18.89
N GLU A 41 4.18 -15.20 -19.15
CA GLU A 41 5.45 -15.33 -18.44
C GLU A 41 5.34 -14.86 -16.99
N ARG A 42 5.88 -15.64 -16.06
CA ARG A 42 6.03 -15.23 -14.67
C ARG A 42 7.27 -14.38 -14.51
N GLY A 43 7.07 -13.11 -14.17
CA GLY A 43 8.17 -12.23 -13.83
C GLY A 43 8.67 -12.42 -12.39
N LYS A 44 9.75 -11.72 -12.03
CA LYS A 44 10.27 -11.70 -10.68
C LYS A 44 9.42 -10.80 -9.76
N ASN A 45 9.13 -11.30 -8.59
CA ASN A 45 8.49 -10.49 -7.56
C ASN A 45 9.40 -9.32 -7.11
N ASN A 46 8.82 -8.20 -6.76
CA ASN A 46 9.50 -7.14 -6.04
C ASN A 46 9.14 -7.18 -4.56
N VAL A 47 9.99 -6.60 -3.72
CA VAL A 47 9.84 -6.65 -2.26
C VAL A 47 8.50 -6.07 -1.77
N TYR A 48 8.00 -5.03 -2.41
CA TYR A 48 6.74 -4.39 -2.00
C TYR A 48 5.53 -5.27 -2.28
N GLY A 49 5.53 -5.99 -3.43
CA GLY A 49 4.50 -6.97 -3.75
C GLY A 49 4.51 -8.14 -2.77
N VAL A 50 5.68 -8.73 -2.52
CA VAL A 50 5.83 -9.84 -1.57
C VAL A 50 5.37 -9.44 -0.18
N MET A 51 5.85 -8.28 0.31
CA MET A 51 5.50 -7.83 1.66
C MET A 51 4.06 -7.32 1.76
N GLY A 52 3.52 -6.74 0.69
CA GLY A 52 2.10 -6.38 0.62
C GLY A 52 1.21 -7.60 0.82
N THR A 53 1.40 -8.64 0.01
CA THR A 53 0.66 -9.91 0.13
C THR A 53 0.84 -10.52 1.53
N PHE A 54 2.08 -10.58 2.03
CA PHE A 54 2.35 -11.12 3.37
C PHE A 54 1.55 -10.39 4.47
N ILE A 55 1.48 -9.05 4.42
CA ILE A 55 0.74 -8.26 5.41
C ILE A 55 -0.77 -8.52 5.30
N HIS A 56 -1.32 -8.52 4.08
CA HIS A 56 -2.74 -8.81 3.85
C HIS A 56 -3.12 -10.21 4.36
N ASP A 57 -2.35 -11.24 4.00
CA ASP A 57 -2.60 -12.63 4.41
C ASP A 57 -2.62 -12.77 5.95
N ASN A 58 -1.69 -12.11 6.67
CA ASN A 58 -1.67 -12.17 8.12
C ASN A 58 -2.84 -11.43 8.76
N ILE A 59 -3.21 -10.24 8.27
CA ILE A 59 -4.39 -9.51 8.75
C ILE A 59 -5.64 -10.35 8.53
N GLU A 60 -5.81 -10.91 7.33
CA GLU A 60 -6.92 -11.78 6.97
C GLU A 60 -7.03 -13.01 7.88
N ASN A 61 -5.91 -13.72 8.08
CA ASN A 61 -5.86 -14.91 8.94
C ASN A 61 -6.22 -14.59 10.40
N ILE A 62 -5.85 -13.43 10.91
CA ILE A 62 -6.26 -12.99 12.25
C ILE A 62 -7.77 -12.75 12.30
N TYR A 63 -8.35 -12.07 11.33
CA TYR A 63 -9.80 -11.84 11.28
C TYR A 63 -10.61 -13.11 11.06
N ARG A 64 -10.04 -14.11 10.38
CA ARG A 64 -10.65 -15.46 10.24
C ARG A 64 -10.45 -16.34 11.48
N GLY A 65 -9.69 -15.90 12.45
CA GLY A 65 -9.36 -16.68 13.66
C GLY A 65 -8.42 -17.84 13.40
N VAL A 66 -7.66 -17.81 12.31
CA VAL A 66 -6.66 -18.84 11.93
C VAL A 66 -5.31 -18.55 12.56
N SER A 67 -4.99 -17.27 12.83
CA SER A 67 -3.72 -16.81 13.40
C SER A 67 -3.95 -15.78 14.50
N THR A 68 -2.88 -15.47 15.24
CA THR A 68 -2.86 -14.49 16.33
C THR A 68 -1.94 -13.30 15.98
N THR A 69 -2.05 -12.22 16.75
CA THR A 69 -1.16 -11.05 16.63
C THR A 69 0.28 -11.39 16.98
N GLU A 70 0.50 -12.32 17.92
CA GLU A 70 1.82 -12.82 18.31
C GLU A 70 2.48 -13.61 17.18
N GLU A 71 1.70 -14.46 16.51
CA GLU A 71 2.17 -15.19 15.33
C GLU A 71 2.49 -14.22 14.19
N PHE A 72 1.71 -13.16 14.00
CA PHE A 72 2.01 -12.15 12.99
C PHE A 72 3.37 -11.49 13.22
N LYS A 73 3.70 -11.12 14.47
CA LYS A 73 5.02 -10.57 14.84
C LYS A 73 6.16 -11.54 14.50
N LYS A 74 6.00 -12.80 14.88
CA LYS A 74 6.99 -13.83 14.57
C LYS A 74 7.14 -14.01 13.06
N ASN A 75 6.04 -14.18 12.35
CA ASN A 75 6.02 -14.37 10.91
C ASN A 75 6.66 -13.19 10.16
N PHE A 76 6.52 -11.96 10.69
CA PHE A 76 7.15 -10.78 10.10
C PHE A 76 8.67 -10.84 10.17
N THR A 77 9.22 -11.23 11.32
CA THR A 77 10.67 -11.43 11.50
C THR A 77 11.19 -12.54 10.57
N ASP A 78 10.49 -13.69 10.55
CA ASP A 78 10.86 -14.82 9.70
C ASP A 78 10.81 -14.44 8.22
N LYS A 79 9.81 -13.61 7.80
CA LYS A 79 9.69 -13.13 6.43
C LYS A 79 10.82 -12.19 6.01
N LEU A 80 11.30 -11.33 6.90
CA LEU A 80 12.45 -10.47 6.61
C LEU A 80 13.72 -11.30 6.38
N ILE A 81 13.93 -12.36 7.16
CA ILE A 81 15.05 -13.30 6.97
C ILE A 81 14.90 -14.05 5.63
N GLU A 82 13.69 -14.51 5.31
CA GLU A 82 13.41 -15.18 4.01
C GLU A 82 13.74 -14.27 2.83
N LEU A 83 13.38 -12.98 2.89
CA LEU A 83 13.71 -12.01 1.83
C LEU A 83 15.22 -11.90 1.61
N ASP A 84 15.99 -11.83 2.71
CA ASP A 84 17.45 -11.76 2.64
C ASP A 84 18.05 -13.04 2.01
N MET A 85 17.56 -14.21 2.43
CA MET A 85 17.98 -15.50 1.87
C MET A 85 17.65 -15.64 0.37
N LEU A 86 16.54 -15.06 -0.09
CA LEU A 86 16.08 -15.08 -1.47
C LEU A 86 16.65 -13.92 -2.32
N ASN A 87 17.46 -13.05 -1.71
CA ASN A 87 17.98 -11.82 -2.33
C ASN A 87 16.87 -10.93 -2.94
N ILE A 88 15.74 -10.82 -2.22
CA ILE A 88 14.64 -9.91 -2.56
C ILE A 88 14.82 -8.64 -1.74
N THR A 89 15.48 -7.64 -2.30
CA THR A 89 15.96 -6.47 -1.57
C THR A 89 15.09 -5.23 -1.79
N PHE A 90 15.10 -4.35 -0.78
CA PHE A 90 14.62 -2.97 -0.94
C PHE A 90 15.63 -2.17 -1.79
N PRO A 91 15.19 -1.06 -2.41
CA PRO A 91 16.09 -0.22 -3.23
C PRO A 91 17.28 0.38 -2.48
N SER A 92 17.21 0.52 -1.16
CA SER A 92 18.32 0.89 -0.27
C SER A 92 18.03 0.51 1.17
N ASP A 93 19.06 0.43 2.01
CA ASP A 93 18.94 0.14 3.44
C ASP A 93 18.13 1.19 4.19
N SER A 94 18.25 2.46 3.84
CA SER A 94 17.44 3.53 4.42
C SER A 94 15.93 3.34 4.13
N ILE A 95 15.58 2.92 2.91
CA ILE A 95 14.19 2.61 2.55
C ILE A 95 13.70 1.38 3.33
N ARG A 96 14.52 0.32 3.39
CA ARG A 96 14.23 -0.90 4.17
C ARG A 96 13.98 -0.55 5.64
N TRP A 97 14.91 0.17 6.25
CA TRP A 97 14.83 0.55 7.65
C TRP A 97 13.57 1.33 7.99
N ASN A 98 13.24 2.37 7.22
CA ASN A 98 12.03 3.15 7.43
C ASN A 98 10.76 2.30 7.23
N TRP A 99 10.74 1.45 6.20
CA TRP A 99 9.61 0.59 5.90
C TRP A 99 9.37 -0.43 7.03
N VAL A 100 10.44 -1.09 7.48
CA VAL A 100 10.38 -2.09 8.57
C VAL A 100 9.95 -1.43 9.88
N LYS A 101 10.45 -0.24 10.20
CA LYS A 101 10.00 0.51 11.40
C LYS A 101 8.52 0.87 11.33
N ASP A 102 8.04 1.36 10.19
CA ASP A 102 6.64 1.75 10.04
C ASP A 102 5.70 0.54 10.18
N VAL A 103 6.00 -0.55 9.48
CA VAL A 103 5.19 -1.76 9.48
C VAL A 103 5.33 -2.54 10.80
N GLY A 104 6.54 -2.62 11.36
CA GLY A 104 6.77 -3.24 12.66
C GLY A 104 5.94 -2.57 13.76
N HIS A 105 5.94 -1.24 13.80
CA HIS A 105 5.09 -0.49 14.73
C HIS A 105 3.58 -0.77 14.53
N PHE A 106 3.13 -0.93 13.27
CA PHE A 106 1.76 -1.35 13.03
C PHE A 106 1.48 -2.73 13.63
N ILE A 107 2.32 -3.71 13.35
CA ILE A 107 2.15 -5.10 13.82
C ILE A 107 2.17 -5.15 15.36
N ASP A 108 3.06 -4.38 16.00
CA ASP A 108 3.17 -4.32 17.46
C ASP A 108 1.93 -3.75 18.16
N HIS A 109 1.22 -2.87 17.47
CA HIS A 109 0.03 -2.18 18.00
C HIS A 109 -1.27 -2.64 17.34
N PHE A 110 -1.23 -3.61 16.44
CA PHE A 110 -2.40 -4.08 15.73
C PHE A 110 -3.40 -4.74 16.68
N LYS A 111 -4.60 -4.18 16.73
CA LYS A 111 -5.71 -4.69 17.53
C LYS A 111 -6.89 -4.96 16.61
N PRO A 112 -7.19 -6.26 16.32
CA PRO A 112 -8.31 -6.59 15.48
C PRO A 112 -9.63 -6.07 16.09
N VAL A 113 -10.43 -5.39 15.28
CA VAL A 113 -11.72 -4.85 15.71
C VAL A 113 -12.74 -5.99 15.77
N LYS A 114 -13.45 -6.09 16.90
CA LYS A 114 -14.52 -7.08 17.09
C LYS A 114 -15.80 -6.60 16.37
N THR A 115 -15.82 -6.66 15.05
CA THR A 115 -17.03 -6.37 14.26
C THR A 115 -17.26 -7.46 13.24
N LYS A 116 -18.53 -7.63 12.83
CA LYS A 116 -18.82 -8.46 11.65
C LYS A 116 -18.19 -7.82 10.44
N MET A 117 -17.30 -8.55 9.74
CA MET A 117 -16.78 -8.11 8.45
C MET A 117 -16.70 -9.28 7.49
N ALA A 118 -16.86 -8.99 6.21
CA ALA A 118 -16.48 -9.92 5.15
C ALA A 118 -15.07 -9.55 4.70
N ILE A 119 -14.22 -10.56 4.57
CA ILE A 119 -12.80 -10.44 4.23
C ILE A 119 -12.54 -11.09 2.88
N GLU A 120 -11.67 -10.52 2.06
CA GLU A 120 -11.26 -11.06 0.76
C GLU A 120 -12.46 -11.43 -0.13
N THR A 121 -13.39 -10.48 -0.28
CA THR A 121 -14.61 -10.70 -1.05
C THR A 121 -14.35 -10.53 -2.53
N LEU A 122 -14.43 -11.62 -3.29
CA LEU A 122 -14.31 -11.59 -4.74
C LEU A 122 -15.55 -10.93 -5.37
N ILE A 123 -15.32 -9.94 -6.22
CA ILE A 123 -16.33 -9.31 -7.07
C ILE A 123 -16.04 -9.59 -8.54
N LEU A 124 -17.12 -9.76 -9.32
CA LEU A 124 -17.10 -9.93 -10.76
C LEU A 124 -18.34 -9.28 -11.38
N PHE A 125 -18.15 -8.26 -12.20
CA PHE A 125 -19.24 -7.52 -12.82
C PHE A 125 -18.84 -6.99 -14.20
N GLN A 126 -19.72 -6.28 -14.87
CA GLN A 126 -19.47 -5.74 -16.19
C GLN A 126 -19.64 -4.22 -16.25
N ILE A 127 -18.77 -3.57 -17.02
CA ILE A 127 -18.93 -2.19 -17.47
C ILE A 127 -18.81 -2.20 -19.00
N ASN A 128 -19.83 -1.74 -19.71
CA ASN A 128 -19.85 -1.67 -21.17
C ASN A 128 -19.47 -3.00 -21.87
N GLY A 129 -19.90 -4.14 -21.29
CA GLY A 129 -19.56 -5.47 -21.80
C GLY A 129 -18.21 -6.00 -21.38
N ILE A 130 -17.37 -5.22 -20.71
CA ILE A 130 -16.04 -5.60 -20.21
C ILE A 130 -16.20 -6.23 -18.83
N TYR A 131 -15.72 -7.46 -18.65
CA TYR A 131 -15.70 -8.13 -17.34
C TYR A 131 -14.57 -7.59 -16.48
N LEU A 132 -14.92 -7.18 -15.27
CA LEU A 132 -14.01 -6.68 -14.24
C LEU A 132 -14.08 -7.54 -13.00
N GLN A 133 -12.93 -7.79 -12.37
CA GLN A 133 -12.82 -8.50 -11.10
C GLN A 133 -11.93 -7.76 -10.11
N GLY A 134 -12.14 -8.03 -8.83
CA GLY A 134 -11.29 -7.58 -7.74
C GLY A 134 -11.59 -8.34 -6.46
N TYR A 135 -10.66 -8.25 -5.50
CA TYR A 135 -10.86 -8.73 -4.15
C TYR A 135 -10.96 -7.52 -3.22
N ILE A 136 -12.06 -7.42 -2.51
CA ILE A 136 -12.26 -6.36 -1.50
C ILE A 136 -11.68 -6.87 -0.19
N ASP A 137 -10.67 -6.19 0.35
CA ASP A 137 -9.96 -6.63 1.55
C ASP A 137 -10.91 -6.77 2.74
N ALA A 138 -11.72 -5.74 3.03
CA ALA A 138 -12.71 -5.82 4.09
C ALA A 138 -13.99 -5.01 3.80
N ILE A 139 -15.13 -5.60 4.12
CA ILE A 139 -16.45 -4.97 4.10
C ILE A 139 -16.98 -4.97 5.53
N VAL A 140 -17.25 -3.80 6.08
CA VAL A 140 -17.74 -3.63 7.45
C VAL A 140 -19.10 -2.91 7.47
N PRO A 141 -19.97 -3.17 8.47
CA PRO A 141 -21.22 -2.43 8.61
C PRO A 141 -20.96 -0.92 8.72
N SER A 142 -21.81 -0.11 8.07
CA SER A 142 -21.84 1.33 8.30
C SER A 142 -22.69 1.67 9.55
N GLU A 143 -22.40 2.81 10.17
CA GLU A 143 -23.23 3.38 11.25
C GLU A 143 -24.68 3.66 10.82
N LYS A 144 -24.92 3.80 9.51
CA LYS A 144 -26.29 3.94 8.96
C LYS A 144 -27.13 2.67 9.04
N GLY A 145 -26.50 1.53 9.38
CA GLY A 145 -27.16 0.21 9.40
C GLY A 145 -27.45 -0.34 8.01
N TYR A 146 -28.04 -1.54 7.96
CA TYR A 146 -28.37 -2.22 6.70
C TYR A 146 -29.29 -1.35 5.81
N PRO A 147 -29.07 -1.25 4.49
CA PRO A 147 -28.09 -2.02 3.70
C PRO A 147 -26.70 -1.37 3.54
N TYR A 148 -26.37 -0.35 4.34
CA TYR A 148 -25.14 0.40 4.17
C TYR A 148 -23.93 -0.31 4.76
N VAL A 149 -22.82 -0.28 4.01
CA VAL A 149 -21.53 -0.85 4.38
C VAL A 149 -20.39 0.11 4.02
N ASN A 150 -19.26 -0.05 4.70
CA ASN A 150 -18.00 0.61 4.36
C ASN A 150 -17.03 -0.40 3.76
N ILE A 151 -16.23 0.03 2.81
CA ILE A 151 -15.12 -0.75 2.23
C ILE A 151 -13.81 -0.21 2.78
N ILE A 152 -12.97 -1.12 3.24
CA ILE A 152 -11.61 -0.83 3.71
C ILE A 152 -10.64 -1.61 2.85
N ASP A 153 -9.58 -0.94 2.40
CA ASP A 153 -8.47 -1.51 1.65
C ASP A 153 -7.17 -1.20 2.39
N TRP A 154 -6.40 -2.23 2.78
CA TRP A 154 -5.15 -2.09 3.51
C TRP A 154 -4.00 -1.74 2.58
N LYS A 155 -3.22 -0.70 2.91
CA LYS A 155 -2.12 -0.24 2.06
C LYS A 155 -0.82 -0.07 2.82
N THR A 156 0.21 -0.78 2.36
CA THR A 156 1.62 -0.64 2.80
C THR A 156 2.39 0.41 1.99
N SER A 157 1.74 1.06 1.01
CA SER A 157 2.32 2.12 0.19
C SER A 157 2.45 3.44 0.94
N SER A 158 3.16 4.40 0.35
CA SER A 158 3.13 5.80 0.81
C SER A 158 1.76 6.43 0.48
N LYS A 159 1.38 7.47 1.23
CA LYS A 159 0.13 8.21 1.00
C LYS A 159 0.03 8.74 -0.42
N TYR A 160 -1.16 8.76 -0.93
CA TYR A 160 -1.46 9.21 -2.28
C TYR A 160 -1.71 10.71 -2.33
N ASN A 161 -1.17 11.38 -3.35
CA ASN A 161 -1.36 12.80 -3.60
C ASN A 161 -1.51 13.07 -5.11
N GLY A 162 -2.24 14.12 -5.46
CA GLY A 162 -2.41 14.56 -6.85
C GLY A 162 -2.86 13.44 -7.79
N LYS A 163 -2.18 13.25 -8.91
CA LYS A 163 -2.52 12.23 -9.92
C LYS A 163 -2.56 10.82 -9.35
N LYS A 164 -1.62 10.47 -8.45
CA LYS A 164 -1.59 9.14 -7.80
C LYS A 164 -2.81 8.86 -6.94
N LEU A 165 -3.46 9.89 -6.40
CA LEU A 165 -4.69 9.72 -5.61
C LEU A 165 -5.84 9.22 -6.51
N LEU A 166 -5.99 9.79 -7.70
CA LEU A 166 -6.99 9.36 -8.67
C LEU A 166 -6.69 7.93 -9.16
N GLU A 167 -5.44 7.65 -9.50
CA GLU A 167 -5.00 6.32 -9.97
C GLU A 167 -5.27 5.23 -8.93
N ALA A 168 -4.93 5.48 -7.66
CA ALA A 168 -5.21 4.56 -6.56
C ALA A 168 -6.72 4.46 -6.27
N GLY A 169 -7.44 5.57 -6.37
CA GLY A 169 -8.89 5.66 -6.15
C GLY A 169 -9.71 4.78 -7.10
N ARG A 170 -9.22 4.52 -8.32
CA ARG A 170 -9.88 3.63 -9.28
C ARG A 170 -10.14 2.22 -8.72
N GLN A 171 -9.28 1.73 -7.84
CA GLN A 171 -9.50 0.45 -7.15
C GLN A 171 -10.72 0.51 -6.23
N LEU A 172 -10.87 1.59 -5.46
CA LEU A 172 -12.02 1.77 -4.57
C LEU A 172 -13.32 2.00 -5.36
N VAL A 173 -13.25 2.68 -6.52
CA VAL A 173 -14.41 2.81 -7.42
C VAL A 173 -14.82 1.45 -7.95
N LEU A 174 -13.89 0.60 -8.41
CA LEU A 174 -14.16 -0.76 -8.83
C LEU A 174 -14.86 -1.56 -7.72
N TYR A 175 -14.36 -1.47 -6.50
CA TYR A 175 -14.93 -2.17 -5.35
C TYR A 175 -16.35 -1.74 -5.04
N LYS A 176 -16.61 -0.43 -5.02
CA LYS A 176 -17.95 0.12 -4.81
C LYS A 176 -18.92 -0.38 -5.89
N LEU A 177 -18.59 -0.16 -7.15
CA LEU A 177 -19.46 -0.52 -8.27
C LEU A 177 -19.71 -2.04 -8.34
N GLY A 178 -18.67 -2.85 -8.12
CA GLY A 178 -18.79 -4.30 -8.15
C GLY A 178 -19.65 -4.85 -7.01
N LEU A 179 -19.44 -4.36 -5.79
CA LEU A 179 -20.24 -4.79 -4.63
C LEU A 179 -21.72 -4.42 -4.80
N GLU A 180 -22.00 -3.18 -5.22
CA GLU A 180 -23.38 -2.71 -5.44
C GLU A 180 -24.06 -3.39 -6.63
N ALA A 181 -23.30 -3.82 -7.65
CA ALA A 181 -23.83 -4.57 -8.80
C ALA A 181 -24.17 -6.02 -8.45
N MET A 182 -23.45 -6.62 -7.51
CA MET A 182 -23.59 -8.04 -7.18
C MET A 182 -24.50 -8.30 -5.97
N THR A 183 -24.81 -7.29 -5.18
CA THR A 183 -25.50 -7.43 -3.89
C THR A 183 -26.55 -6.32 -3.70
N ASN A 184 -27.35 -6.46 -2.64
CA ASN A 184 -28.25 -5.41 -2.20
C ASN A 184 -27.58 -4.35 -1.29
N TYR A 185 -26.28 -4.48 -1.03
CA TYR A 185 -25.56 -3.49 -0.23
C TYR A 185 -25.45 -2.15 -0.95
N LYS A 186 -25.36 -1.09 -0.14
CA LYS A 186 -25.03 0.27 -0.56
C LYS A 186 -23.74 0.69 0.12
N VAL A 187 -22.77 1.10 -0.65
CA VAL A 187 -21.49 1.54 -0.10
C VAL A 187 -21.61 2.98 0.39
N ASP A 188 -21.48 3.13 1.71
CA ASP A 188 -21.51 4.44 2.37
C ASP A 188 -20.16 5.15 2.25
N LYS A 189 -19.09 4.46 2.65
CA LYS A 189 -17.72 4.97 2.59
C LYS A 189 -16.78 3.95 1.99
N VAL A 190 -15.78 4.47 1.27
CA VAL A 190 -14.61 3.70 0.86
C VAL A 190 -13.38 4.37 1.40
N MET A 191 -12.43 3.60 1.93
CA MET A 191 -11.25 4.15 2.58
C MET A 191 -10.05 3.23 2.48
N TRP A 192 -8.88 3.83 2.47
CA TRP A 192 -7.64 3.12 2.73
C TRP A 192 -7.32 3.14 4.22
N ASN A 193 -6.90 2.00 4.76
CA ASN A 193 -6.13 1.97 5.99
C ASN A 193 -4.64 2.01 5.62
N MET A 194 -4.01 3.16 5.85
CA MET A 194 -2.62 3.41 5.48
C MET A 194 -1.69 2.85 6.57
N ILE A 195 -1.34 1.57 6.47
CA ILE A 195 -0.62 0.80 7.50
C ILE A 195 0.67 1.47 8.01
N LYS A 196 1.44 2.11 7.13
CA LYS A 196 2.68 2.82 7.51
C LYS A 196 2.46 4.14 8.25
N TYR A 197 1.21 4.56 8.39
CA TYR A 197 0.87 5.83 9.03
C TYR A 197 -0.04 5.63 10.23
N VAL A 198 -0.02 6.59 11.11
CA VAL A 198 -0.87 6.68 12.29
C VAL A 198 -1.41 8.09 12.42
N ASN A 199 -2.63 8.23 12.90
CA ASN A 199 -3.16 9.50 13.31
C ASN A 199 -2.80 9.74 14.77
N VAL A 200 -1.90 10.68 15.03
CA VAL A 200 -1.61 11.15 16.38
C VAL A 200 -2.68 12.15 16.77
N CYS A 201 -3.46 11.80 17.78
CA CYS A 201 -4.57 12.60 18.30
C CYS A 201 -4.20 13.23 19.64
N TRP A 202 -4.66 14.46 19.89
CA TRP A 202 -4.48 15.10 21.20
C TRP A 202 -5.60 16.07 21.54
N LYS A 203 -5.89 16.18 22.84
CA LYS A 203 -6.93 17.06 23.36
C LYS A 203 -6.38 18.46 23.63
N LEU A 204 -7.08 19.47 23.15
CA LEU A 204 -6.79 20.87 23.46
C LEU A 204 -7.44 21.28 24.79
N LYS A 205 -6.99 22.41 25.39
CA LYS A 205 -7.57 22.98 26.63
C LYS A 205 -9.09 23.24 26.53
N ASN A 206 -9.57 23.58 25.34
CA ASN A 206 -11.01 23.82 25.08
C ASN A 206 -11.80 22.53 24.78
N GLY A 207 -11.22 21.34 25.01
CA GLY A 207 -11.84 20.06 24.78
C GLY A 207 -11.83 19.58 23.33
N LYS A 208 -11.46 20.42 22.35
CA LYS A 208 -11.36 20.00 20.94
C LYS A 208 -10.22 19.00 20.75
N ILE A 209 -10.45 18.00 19.90
CA ILE A 209 -9.43 17.04 19.48
C ILE A 209 -8.76 17.56 18.22
N LYS A 210 -7.43 17.56 18.22
CA LYS A 210 -6.61 17.72 17.02
C LYS A 210 -6.03 16.38 16.60
N LYS A 211 -5.76 16.25 15.31
CA LYS A 211 -5.21 15.05 14.71
C LYS A 211 -4.16 15.43 13.66
N LYS A 212 -3.07 14.67 13.61
CA LYS A 212 -2.02 14.78 12.61
C LYS A 212 -1.62 13.39 12.14
N MET A 213 -1.62 13.17 10.84
CA MET A 213 -1.06 11.97 10.22
C MET A 213 0.46 12.02 10.31
N CYS A 214 1.06 10.97 10.87
CA CYS A 214 2.49 10.79 11.01
C CYS A 214 2.91 9.41 10.50
N SER A 215 4.17 9.26 10.07
CA SER A 215 4.80 7.96 9.83
C SER A 215 4.88 7.19 11.16
N ARG A 216 4.46 5.91 11.16
CA ARG A 216 4.39 5.12 12.40
C ARG A 216 5.74 4.97 13.08
N GLY A 217 6.78 4.66 12.31
CA GLY A 217 8.12 4.40 12.85
C GLY A 217 8.87 5.62 13.36
N LYS A 218 8.29 6.82 13.27
CA LYS A 218 8.92 8.08 13.71
C LYS A 218 7.92 9.16 14.14
N TRP A 219 6.75 8.75 14.61
CA TRP A 219 5.68 9.69 14.94
C TRP A 219 6.06 10.66 16.06
N ILE A 220 6.86 10.24 17.04
CA ILE A 220 7.40 11.12 18.09
C ILE A 220 8.27 12.22 17.48
N LYS A 221 9.20 11.85 16.61
CA LYS A 221 10.07 12.82 15.90
C LYS A 221 9.26 13.83 15.12
N GLU A 222 8.19 13.39 14.43
CA GLU A 222 7.30 14.27 13.68
C GLU A 222 6.40 15.16 14.57
N MET A 223 6.19 14.75 15.82
CA MET A 223 5.45 15.51 16.84
C MET A 223 6.34 16.29 17.79
N LYS A 224 7.68 16.23 17.65
CA LYS A 224 8.67 16.81 18.59
C LYS A 224 8.31 18.23 19.05
N ASN A 225 8.04 19.14 18.13
CA ASN A 225 7.75 20.53 18.46
C ASN A 225 6.45 20.71 19.27
N GLN A 226 5.47 19.84 19.10
CA GLN A 226 4.22 19.87 19.85
C GLN A 226 4.42 19.29 21.25
N LEU A 227 5.12 18.17 21.34
CA LEU A 227 5.43 17.51 22.62
C LEU A 227 6.32 18.38 23.51
N LEU A 228 7.37 19.00 22.94
CA LEU A 228 8.24 19.94 23.66
C LEU A 228 7.45 21.10 24.28
N ARG A 229 6.55 21.72 23.50
CA ARG A 229 5.70 22.82 24.03
C ARG A 229 4.80 22.37 25.18
N ASP A 230 4.37 21.13 25.18
CA ASP A 230 3.52 20.60 26.24
C ASP A 230 4.34 20.21 27.47
N LEU A 231 5.54 19.65 27.30
CA LEU A 231 6.48 19.37 28.40
C LEU A 231 6.94 20.66 29.10
N GLN A 232 7.29 21.71 28.33
CA GLN A 232 7.66 23.03 28.89
C GLN A 232 6.60 23.63 29.77
N ARG A 233 5.32 23.31 29.55
CA ARG A 233 4.21 23.78 30.40
C ARG A 233 4.11 23.07 31.76
N LEU A 234 4.85 21.98 31.93
CA LEU A 234 4.88 21.23 33.21
C LEU A 234 5.92 21.79 34.17
N SER A 235 6.63 22.87 33.77
CA SER A 235 7.67 23.50 34.61
C SER A 235 8.81 22.56 35.01
N LEU A 236 9.12 21.56 34.14
CA LEU A 236 10.27 20.67 34.33
C LEU A 236 11.58 21.42 33.97
N PRO A 237 12.71 21.05 34.60
CA PRO A 237 14.03 21.53 34.19
C PRO A 237 14.32 21.23 32.72
N GLU A 238 15.04 22.13 32.03
CA GLU A 238 15.32 22.01 30.60
C GLU A 238 16.04 20.69 30.26
N PHE A 239 17.07 20.34 31.05
CA PHE A 239 17.81 19.08 30.86
C PHE A 239 16.93 17.83 30.98
N GLU A 240 15.90 17.87 31.85
CA GLU A 240 14.95 16.76 32.02
C GLU A 240 14.02 16.66 30.79
N ILE A 241 13.57 17.80 30.25
CA ILE A 241 12.77 17.84 29.03
C ILE A 241 13.55 17.26 27.84
N GLU A 242 14.83 17.64 27.70
CA GLU A 242 15.69 17.12 26.63
C GLU A 242 15.86 15.60 26.77
N PHE A 243 16.21 15.11 27.97
CA PHE A 243 16.38 13.69 28.23
C PHE A 243 15.11 12.90 27.92
N LEU A 244 13.95 13.34 28.42
CA LEU A 244 12.65 12.71 28.15
C LEU A 244 12.31 12.68 26.66
N MET A 245 12.59 13.77 25.94
CA MET A 245 12.33 13.84 24.50
C MET A 245 13.25 12.94 23.70
N ASP A 246 14.53 12.88 24.04
CA ASP A 246 15.50 12.03 23.34
C ASP A 246 15.14 10.55 23.53
N GLN A 247 14.81 10.15 24.77
CA GLN A 247 14.33 8.80 25.06
C GLN A 247 13.04 8.49 24.28
N ALA A 248 12.06 9.38 24.30
CA ALA A 248 10.80 9.19 23.57
C ALA A 248 11.03 9.08 22.06
N ILE A 249 12.00 9.82 21.47
CA ILE A 249 12.35 9.75 20.05
C ILE A 249 13.02 8.40 19.72
N GLU A 250 13.93 7.94 20.58
CA GLU A 250 14.64 6.68 20.39
C GLU A 250 13.68 5.49 20.42
N GLU A 251 12.80 5.45 21.42
CA GLU A 251 11.81 4.38 21.60
C GLU A 251 10.60 4.54 20.68
N ASN A 252 10.40 5.73 20.11
CA ASN A 252 9.20 6.11 19.34
C ASN A 252 7.89 5.88 20.12
N ASP A 253 7.92 6.14 21.43
CA ASP A 253 6.84 5.93 22.39
C ASP A 253 6.78 7.07 23.42
N ILE A 254 5.62 7.25 24.09
CA ILE A 254 5.42 8.26 25.16
C ILE A 254 5.32 7.64 26.54
N THR A 255 5.58 6.37 26.71
CA THR A 255 5.40 5.62 27.97
C THR A 255 6.22 6.23 29.11
N HIS A 256 7.41 6.73 28.81
CA HIS A 256 8.31 7.39 29.79
C HIS A 256 8.00 8.87 30.02
N LEU A 257 7.13 9.48 29.23
CA LEU A 257 6.73 10.86 29.41
C LEU A 257 5.79 11.02 30.62
N PRO A 258 5.72 12.22 31.24
CA PRO A 258 4.80 12.52 32.33
C PRO A 258 3.36 12.12 32.03
N LYS A 259 2.62 11.75 33.07
CA LYS A 259 1.23 11.28 32.94
C LYS A 259 0.35 12.28 32.17
N GLU A 260 0.52 13.57 32.39
CA GLU A 260 -0.22 14.63 31.73
C GLU A 260 -0.06 14.61 30.20
N ILE A 261 1.12 14.20 29.73
CA ILE A 261 1.39 14.01 28.30
C ILE A 261 0.75 12.71 27.82
N ARG A 262 0.95 11.61 28.53
CA ARG A 262 0.39 10.30 28.17
C ARG A 262 -1.13 10.31 28.09
N ASP A 263 -1.81 10.98 29.03
CA ASP A 263 -3.27 11.08 29.07
C ASP A 263 -3.83 12.04 27.98
N LYS A 264 -2.96 12.90 27.44
CA LYS A 264 -3.33 13.88 26.42
C LYS A 264 -3.27 13.34 25.00
N TYR A 265 -2.33 12.43 24.72
CA TYR A 265 -2.04 11.92 23.37
C TYR A 265 -2.48 10.47 23.24
N TRP A 266 -3.01 10.11 22.06
CA TRP A 266 -3.28 8.73 21.69
C TRP A 266 -3.11 8.54 20.19
N LEU A 267 -2.99 7.28 19.78
CA LEU A 267 -2.85 6.89 18.39
C LEU A 267 -4.14 6.26 17.88
N GLU A 268 -4.53 6.65 16.68
CA GLU A 268 -5.65 6.06 15.93
C GLU A 268 -5.15 5.52 14.59
N GLU A 269 -5.82 4.47 14.09
CA GLU A 269 -5.56 3.97 12.73
C GLU A 269 -5.72 5.07 11.69
N CYS A 270 -4.86 5.01 10.65
CA CYS A 270 -4.85 6.01 9.60
C CYS A 270 -5.81 5.64 8.47
N PHE A 271 -7.10 5.82 8.71
CA PHE A 271 -8.11 5.73 7.65
C PHE A 271 -8.13 7.02 6.83
N VAL A 272 -8.02 6.84 5.51
CA VAL A 272 -8.13 7.92 4.52
C VAL A 272 -9.34 7.64 3.65
N GLU A 273 -10.41 8.38 3.86
CA GLU A 273 -11.64 8.28 3.07
C GLU A 273 -11.41 8.85 1.67
N TYR A 274 -11.94 8.16 0.64
CA TYR A 274 -11.92 8.61 -0.73
C TYR A 274 -13.34 8.91 -1.18
N GLU A 275 -13.62 10.17 -1.50
CA GLU A 275 -14.91 10.60 -1.99
C GLU A 275 -15.09 10.14 -3.44
N ILE A 276 -16.16 9.40 -3.71
CA ILE A 276 -16.51 8.92 -5.05
C ILE A 276 -17.70 9.73 -5.55
N THR A 277 -17.44 10.68 -6.45
CA THR A 277 -18.47 11.48 -7.14
C THR A 277 -18.86 10.85 -8.47
N ASP A 278 -19.93 11.35 -9.09
CA ASP A 278 -20.38 10.88 -10.41
C ASP A 278 -19.31 11.16 -11.49
N GLU A 279 -18.53 12.24 -11.34
CA GLU A 279 -17.43 12.58 -12.26
C GLU A 279 -16.29 11.55 -12.14
N ILE A 280 -15.98 11.10 -10.92
CA ILE A 280 -14.96 10.07 -10.67
C ILE A 280 -15.43 8.73 -11.25
N ILE A 281 -16.70 8.39 -11.09
CA ILE A 281 -17.28 7.18 -11.72
C ILE A 281 -17.20 7.27 -13.24
N ALA A 282 -17.56 8.41 -13.83
CA ALA A 282 -17.49 8.62 -15.28
C ALA A 282 -16.04 8.53 -15.80
N GLU A 283 -15.07 9.10 -15.07
CA GLU A 283 -13.63 8.96 -15.37
C GLU A 283 -13.20 7.50 -15.34
N PHE A 284 -13.61 6.77 -14.31
CA PHE A 284 -13.29 5.35 -14.16
C PHE A 284 -13.84 4.51 -15.30
N VAL A 285 -15.11 4.71 -15.66
CA VAL A 285 -15.75 4.01 -16.79
C VAL A 285 -15.03 4.29 -18.10
N LYS A 286 -14.66 5.56 -18.34
CA LYS A 286 -13.89 5.96 -19.50
C LYS A 286 -12.50 5.32 -19.49
N TYR A 287 -11.78 5.38 -18.36
CA TYR A 287 -10.46 4.75 -18.19
C TYR A 287 -10.48 3.26 -18.53
N VAL A 288 -11.44 2.51 -17.99
CA VAL A 288 -11.58 1.07 -18.28
C VAL A 288 -11.84 0.85 -19.77
N THR A 289 -12.83 1.55 -20.31
CA THR A 289 -13.27 1.35 -21.70
C THR A 289 -12.16 1.68 -22.71
N ASP A 290 -11.50 2.84 -22.54
CA ASP A 290 -10.43 3.28 -23.43
C ASP A 290 -9.20 2.37 -23.32
N THR A 291 -8.82 1.97 -22.09
CA THR A 291 -7.66 1.10 -21.87
C THR A 291 -7.88 -0.28 -22.50
N VAL A 292 -9.05 -0.90 -22.28
CA VAL A 292 -9.33 -2.21 -22.87
C VAL A 292 -9.37 -2.14 -24.39
N LYS A 293 -10.00 -1.11 -24.96
CA LYS A 293 -10.00 -0.88 -26.41
C LYS A 293 -8.59 -0.72 -26.97
N GLU A 294 -7.71 -0.02 -26.27
CA GLU A 294 -6.32 0.13 -26.68
C GLU A 294 -5.57 -1.22 -26.61
N ILE A 295 -5.73 -1.97 -25.53
CA ILE A 295 -5.16 -3.32 -25.38
C ILE A 295 -5.59 -4.22 -26.54
N GLU A 296 -6.89 -4.27 -26.83
CA GLU A 296 -7.44 -5.11 -27.90
C GLU A 296 -6.94 -4.68 -29.29
N SER A 297 -6.77 -3.37 -29.52
CA SER A 297 -6.28 -2.85 -30.80
C SER A 297 -4.83 -3.22 -31.11
N ARG A 298 -4.01 -3.52 -30.10
CA ARG A 298 -2.60 -3.89 -30.27
C ARG A 298 -2.42 -5.32 -30.76
N GLY A 299 -3.42 -6.19 -30.56
CA GLY A 299 -3.33 -7.61 -30.92
C GLY A 299 -2.24 -8.36 -30.17
N THR A 300 -1.69 -9.40 -30.80
CA THR A 300 -0.69 -10.29 -30.18
C THR A 300 0.72 -10.16 -30.77
N ASP A 301 0.93 -9.24 -31.72
CA ASP A 301 2.25 -9.01 -32.31
C ASP A 301 3.18 -8.32 -31.31
N PRO A 302 4.34 -8.93 -30.94
CA PRO A 302 5.29 -8.35 -29.97
C PRO A 302 5.75 -6.93 -30.32
N GLU A 303 5.81 -6.59 -31.61
CA GLU A 303 6.25 -5.26 -32.06
C GLU A 303 5.34 -4.12 -31.59
N ASN A 304 4.09 -4.41 -31.28
CA ASN A 304 3.12 -3.43 -30.74
C ASN A 304 3.27 -3.16 -29.24
N TRP A 305 4.18 -3.87 -28.55
CA TRP A 305 4.30 -3.87 -27.08
C TRP A 305 5.69 -3.46 -26.61
N GLN A 306 6.16 -2.33 -27.11
CA GLN A 306 7.49 -1.85 -26.78
C GLN A 306 7.60 -1.41 -25.32
N PRO A 307 8.77 -1.62 -24.66
CA PRO A 307 9.03 -1.11 -23.34
C PRO A 307 9.03 0.43 -23.34
N ILE A 308 8.65 1.00 -22.17
CA ILE A 308 8.73 2.44 -21.98
C ILE A 308 10.19 2.92 -21.91
N GLU A 309 10.41 4.20 -22.24
CA GLU A 309 11.71 4.85 -22.05
C GLU A 309 12.06 4.96 -20.56
N ILE A 310 13.32 4.67 -20.24
CA ILE A 310 13.83 4.81 -18.88
C ILE A 310 14.45 6.21 -18.69
N ASN A 311 13.79 7.01 -17.86
CA ASN A 311 14.20 8.36 -17.48
C ASN A 311 13.97 8.57 -15.98
N ASN A 312 14.25 9.76 -15.45
CA ASN A 312 14.12 10.06 -14.02
C ASN A 312 12.75 9.76 -13.42
N LYS A 313 11.66 9.75 -14.22
CA LYS A 313 10.29 9.48 -13.76
C LYS A 313 9.97 7.98 -13.74
N THR A 314 10.56 7.22 -14.67
CA THR A 314 10.27 5.79 -14.90
C THR A 314 11.34 4.88 -14.32
N SER A 315 12.54 5.41 -14.02
CA SER A 315 13.69 4.63 -13.54
C SER A 315 13.39 3.80 -12.30
N PHE A 316 12.71 4.37 -11.31
CA PHE A 316 12.35 3.62 -10.10
C PHE A 316 11.45 2.41 -10.42
N TYR A 317 10.44 2.62 -11.26
CA TYR A 317 9.57 1.53 -11.70
C TYR A 317 10.35 0.45 -12.45
N CYS A 318 11.12 0.83 -13.47
CA CYS A 318 11.85 -0.09 -14.33
C CYS A 318 12.94 -0.88 -13.59
N ASN A 319 13.59 -0.27 -12.60
CA ASN A 319 14.69 -0.91 -11.87
C ASN A 319 14.23 -1.71 -10.64
N HIS A 320 13.11 -1.33 -9.99
CA HIS A 320 12.74 -1.92 -8.70
C HIS A 320 11.36 -2.57 -8.67
N LEU A 321 10.39 -2.10 -9.49
CA LEU A 321 9.01 -2.58 -9.41
C LEU A 321 8.62 -3.53 -10.55
N CYS A 322 9.10 -3.28 -11.78
CA CYS A 322 8.76 -4.09 -12.96
C CYS A 322 9.15 -5.55 -12.75
N SER A 323 8.21 -6.45 -12.99
CA SER A 323 8.42 -7.89 -12.82
C SER A 323 9.35 -8.50 -13.89
N HIS A 324 9.43 -7.89 -15.05
CA HIS A 324 10.29 -8.31 -16.18
C HIS A 324 11.56 -7.46 -16.33
N ARG A 325 12.00 -6.78 -15.26
CA ARG A 325 13.16 -5.89 -15.29
C ARG A 325 14.46 -6.56 -15.78
N ASP A 326 14.67 -7.84 -15.46
CA ASP A 326 15.91 -8.53 -15.77
C ASP A 326 15.98 -8.99 -17.24
N THR A 327 14.84 -9.14 -17.89
CA THR A 327 14.76 -9.54 -19.31
C THR A 327 14.46 -8.36 -20.25
N CYS A 328 14.14 -7.18 -19.69
CA CYS A 328 13.74 -6.00 -20.46
C CYS A 328 14.92 -5.44 -21.29
N PRO A 329 14.78 -5.36 -22.63
CA PRO A 329 15.84 -4.85 -23.50
C PRO A 329 16.15 -3.37 -23.25
N ALA A 330 15.15 -2.54 -22.97
CA ALA A 330 15.36 -1.13 -22.67
C ALA A 330 16.14 -0.94 -21.37
N ARG A 331 15.90 -1.79 -20.35
CA ARG A 331 16.68 -1.73 -19.10
C ARG A 331 18.11 -2.18 -19.30
N LYS A 332 18.36 -3.22 -20.08
CA LYS A 332 19.73 -3.65 -20.40
C LYS A 332 20.51 -2.53 -21.06
N ALA A 333 19.96 -1.92 -22.11
CA ALA A 333 20.60 -0.78 -22.78
C ALA A 333 20.81 0.42 -21.85
N PHE A 334 19.86 0.71 -20.96
CA PHE A 334 19.98 1.79 -19.96
C PHE A 334 21.12 1.54 -18.97
N LEU A 335 21.27 0.33 -18.44
CA LEU A 335 22.35 -0.04 -17.52
C LEU A 335 23.70 0.01 -18.21
N GLU A 336 23.83 -0.48 -19.43
CA GLU A 336 25.05 -0.41 -20.23
C GLU A 336 25.47 1.05 -20.49
N ALA A 337 24.53 1.90 -20.86
CA ALA A 337 24.79 3.32 -21.12
C ALA A 337 25.11 4.16 -19.87
N ASN A 338 24.87 3.65 -18.65
CA ASN A 338 25.11 4.34 -17.38
C ASN A 338 26.02 3.52 -16.45
N SER A 339 26.76 2.55 -16.94
CA SER A 339 27.65 1.68 -16.15
C SER A 339 28.57 2.45 -15.23
N ASP A 340 29.23 3.50 -15.73
CA ASP A 340 30.18 4.31 -14.96
C ASP A 340 29.53 4.98 -13.72
N LYS A 341 28.29 5.40 -13.84
CA LYS A 341 27.55 6.02 -12.73
C LYS A 341 27.12 5.04 -11.65
N PHE A 342 26.91 3.78 -12.01
CA PHE A 342 26.58 2.73 -11.05
C PHE A 342 27.81 2.22 -10.33
N GLU A 343 28.94 2.09 -11.01
CA GLU A 343 30.25 1.74 -10.40
C GLU A 343 30.74 2.80 -9.41
N GLU A 344 30.52 4.10 -9.69
CA GLU A 344 30.85 5.18 -8.76
C GLU A 344 30.00 5.10 -7.47
N LYS A 345 28.70 4.81 -7.59
CA LYS A 345 27.82 4.66 -6.42
C LYS A 345 28.13 3.43 -5.56
N GLU A 346 28.44 2.30 -6.18
CA GLU A 346 28.86 1.12 -5.43
C GLU A 346 30.18 1.37 -4.67
N LYS A 347 31.11 2.09 -5.26
CA LYS A 347 32.36 2.48 -4.58
C LYS A 347 32.14 3.45 -3.42
N GLU A 348 31.24 4.44 -3.58
CA GLU A 348 30.88 5.36 -2.50
C GLU A 348 30.15 4.65 -1.34
N GLU A 349 29.28 3.68 -1.61
CA GLU A 349 28.60 2.86 -0.59
C GLU A 349 29.57 1.92 0.12
N ASP A 350 30.52 1.30 -0.60
CA ASP A 350 31.57 0.46 -0.01
C ASP A 350 32.56 1.27 0.85
N GLU A 351 33.01 2.45 0.39
CA GLU A 351 33.87 3.35 1.17
C GLU A 351 33.16 3.85 2.44
N PHE A 352 31.85 4.11 2.37
CA PHE A 352 31.05 4.52 3.54
C PHE A 352 30.88 3.38 4.54
N SER A 353 30.70 2.15 4.07
CA SER A 353 30.59 0.96 4.91
C SER A 353 31.90 0.60 5.62
N VAL A 354 33.05 0.86 4.98
CA VAL A 354 34.40 0.65 5.57
C VAL A 354 34.75 1.72 6.62
N LEU A 355 34.19 2.93 6.51
CA LEU A 355 34.46 4.04 7.44
C LEU A 355 33.56 4.04 8.68
N PHE A 356 32.42 3.38 8.64
CA PHE A 356 31.40 3.41 9.70
C PHE A 356 30.85 2.03 10.09
N GLY A 357 31.48 0.92 9.65
CA GLY A 357 31.17 -0.46 9.99
C GLY A 357 31.81 -0.93 11.30
#